data_09316f2bfb0dead0cd91ccf8bfb7a446
#
_entry.id   09316f2bfb0dead0cd91ccf8bfb7a446
#
_cell.length_a   1.000
_cell.length_b   1.000
_cell.length_c   1.000
_cell.angle_alpha   90.00
_cell.angle_beta   90.00
_cell.angle_gamma   90.00
#
_symmetry.space_group_name_H-M   'P 1'
#
loop_
_entity.id
_entity.type
_entity.pdbx_description
1 polymer ?
#
loop_
_entity_poly.entity_id
_entity_poly.type
_entity_poly.pdbx_seq_one_letter_code
_entity_poly.pdbx_strand_id
1 'polypeptide(L)'
;MPTGTESAHAASFDELQRDLPALSPRALRFRAQAAASRAGALLSEGLRVGHEHGFDSGPFMDHVYANEPQGRTALGREIDRRLLGRRTCHAFREIRVLAREALTEAAAASSTPEPLIADLAAGPAPYVFEVLSAHPGARALLADIDPAALAQARAHAERLGLSDRVTVTRASAFDRDALERIDPAPDVVAELGLYGIYHDDALIERHFVDLAETIAPEQIVFNVQTQNPEIEHIARVWRDHRGERCVWRLRPVESILEWAAAAGYEPASIRADSYGIYRVGRLVRT
;
A
#
# COMPACT_ATOMS: atom_id res chain seq x y z
N MET A 1 19.16 34.33 -9.91
CA MET A 1 19.64 33.55 -8.75
C MET A 1 18.45 33.35 -7.84
N PRO A 2 17.74 32.24 -7.85
CA PRO A 2 16.81 31.94 -6.77
C PRO A 2 17.60 31.19 -5.69
N THR A 3 17.56 31.76 -4.52
CA THR A 3 18.07 31.32 -3.23
C THR A 3 17.55 29.92 -2.90
N GLY A 4 18.46 29.08 -2.43
CA GLY A 4 18.19 27.71 -2.00
C GLY A 4 17.08 27.66 -0.97
N THR A 5 16.00 26.97 -1.31
CA THR A 5 15.04 26.44 -0.35
C THR A 5 15.74 25.37 0.47
N GLU A 6 15.98 25.66 1.76
CA GLU A 6 16.32 24.65 2.76
C GLU A 6 15.38 23.46 2.56
N SER A 7 15.95 22.34 2.17
CA SER A 7 15.30 21.04 2.21
C SER A 7 14.96 20.80 3.68
N ALA A 8 13.70 21.02 4.06
CA ALA A 8 13.20 20.69 5.38
C ALA A 8 13.55 19.22 5.60
N HIS A 9 14.45 18.95 6.54
CA HIS A 9 14.92 17.61 6.86
C HIS A 9 13.69 16.77 7.23
N ALA A 10 13.35 15.81 6.38
CA ALA A 10 12.24 14.90 6.68
C ALA A 10 12.62 14.11 7.95
N ALA A 11 11.68 14.04 8.91
CA ALA A 11 11.94 13.33 10.15
C ALA A 11 12.32 11.87 9.86
N SER A 12 13.40 11.40 10.48
CA SER A 12 13.85 10.01 10.34
C SER A 12 12.83 9.06 10.97
N PHE A 13 12.89 7.78 10.58
CA PHE A 13 12.03 6.74 11.15
C PHE A 13 12.10 6.71 12.69
N ASP A 14 13.30 6.75 13.25
CA ASP A 14 13.51 6.74 14.72
C ASP A 14 12.94 7.99 15.39
N GLU A 15 13.01 9.16 14.75
CA GLU A 15 12.40 10.39 15.26
C GLU A 15 10.87 10.32 15.23
N LEU A 16 10.28 9.65 14.24
CA LEU A 16 8.83 9.47 14.15
C LEU A 16 8.29 8.55 15.25
N GLN A 17 9.07 7.56 15.68
CA GLN A 17 8.73 6.66 16.78
C GLN A 17 8.79 7.33 18.15
N ARG A 18 9.65 8.32 18.33
CA ARG A 18 9.84 8.99 19.62
C ARG A 18 8.76 10.03 19.91
N ASP A 19 8.43 10.21 21.18
CA ASP A 19 7.58 11.32 21.62
C ASP A 19 8.33 12.65 21.51
N LEU A 20 7.60 13.66 21.06
CA LEU A 20 8.09 15.03 21.17
C LEU A 20 8.00 15.51 22.62
N PRO A 21 8.93 16.37 23.10
CA PRO A 21 8.80 16.99 24.41
C PRO A 21 7.44 17.67 24.55
N ALA A 22 6.72 17.33 25.62
CA ALA A 22 5.28 17.59 25.77
C ALA A 22 4.86 19.06 25.58
N LEU A 23 5.71 20.00 25.98
CA LEU A 23 5.44 21.44 25.91
C LEU A 23 6.19 22.13 24.75
N SER A 24 6.84 21.37 23.86
CA SER A 24 7.50 21.98 22.70
C SER A 24 6.48 22.58 21.74
N PRO A 25 6.79 23.72 21.06
CA PRO A 25 5.91 24.31 20.07
C PRO A 25 5.51 23.32 18.96
N ARG A 26 6.41 22.41 18.60
CA ARG A 26 6.18 21.33 17.61
C ARG A 26 5.13 20.33 18.13
N ALA A 27 5.22 19.88 19.37
CA ALA A 27 4.22 18.98 19.98
C ALA A 27 2.86 19.66 20.11
N LEU A 28 2.81 20.91 20.56
CA LEU A 28 1.56 21.68 20.69
C LEU A 28 0.88 21.86 19.33
N ARG A 29 1.65 22.15 18.26
CA ARG A 29 1.13 22.23 16.89
C ARG A 29 0.47 20.91 16.45
N PHE A 30 1.13 19.76 16.61
CA PHE A 30 0.56 18.48 16.20
C PHE A 30 -0.64 18.06 17.05
N ARG A 31 -0.65 18.39 18.35
CA ARG A 31 -1.84 18.20 19.20
C ARG A 31 -3.03 19.02 18.72
N ALA A 32 -2.80 20.29 18.36
CA ALA A 32 -3.85 21.15 17.80
C ALA A 32 -4.35 20.61 16.46
N GLN A 33 -3.47 20.13 15.59
CA GLN A 33 -3.86 19.49 14.31
C GLN A 33 -4.65 18.19 14.54
N ALA A 34 -4.26 17.36 15.50
CA ALA A 34 -4.99 16.14 15.85
C ALA A 34 -6.37 16.47 16.43
N ALA A 35 -6.48 17.50 17.27
CA ALA A 35 -7.77 17.96 17.78
C ALA A 35 -8.66 18.50 16.65
N ALA A 36 -8.11 19.30 15.75
CA ALA A 36 -8.82 19.82 14.58
C ALA A 36 -9.26 18.70 13.62
N SER A 37 -8.43 17.66 13.41
CA SER A 37 -8.80 16.48 12.62
C SER A 37 -9.98 15.74 13.23
N ARG A 38 -9.97 15.49 14.55
CA ARG A 38 -11.11 14.86 15.26
C ARG A 38 -12.37 15.71 15.20
N ALA A 39 -12.27 17.02 15.38
CA ALA A 39 -13.41 17.92 15.23
C ALA A 39 -13.94 17.92 13.79
N GLY A 40 -13.05 17.89 12.80
CA GLY A 40 -13.40 17.79 11.39
C GLY A 40 -14.13 16.49 11.04
N ALA A 41 -13.85 15.39 11.74
CA ALA A 41 -14.54 14.10 11.56
C ALA A 41 -16.05 14.16 11.87
N LEU A 42 -16.51 15.15 12.62
CA LEU A 42 -17.95 15.38 12.84
C LEU A 42 -18.66 15.86 11.55
N LEU A 43 -17.94 16.40 10.60
CA LEU A 43 -18.46 17.03 9.39
C LEU A 43 -18.00 16.34 8.09
N SER A 44 -16.73 15.87 8.02
CA SER A 44 -16.09 15.24 6.84
C SER A 44 -16.18 13.73 6.94
N GLU A 45 -16.60 13.08 5.87
CA GLU A 45 -16.72 11.63 5.81
C GLU A 45 -15.35 10.94 5.83
N GLY A 46 -14.37 11.41 5.07
CA GLY A 46 -13.05 10.80 5.04
C GLY A 46 -12.32 10.89 6.38
N LEU A 47 -12.41 12.04 7.09
CA LEU A 47 -11.88 12.12 8.46
C LEU A 47 -12.62 11.21 9.42
N ARG A 48 -13.96 11.07 9.31
CA ARG A 48 -14.75 10.16 10.13
C ARG A 48 -14.28 8.72 9.94
N VAL A 49 -14.24 8.27 8.69
CA VAL A 49 -13.79 6.92 8.33
C VAL A 49 -12.36 6.66 8.81
N GLY A 50 -11.44 7.62 8.58
CA GLY A 50 -10.06 7.49 9.04
C GLY A 50 -9.92 7.41 10.56
N HIS A 51 -10.73 8.16 11.34
CA HIS A 51 -10.70 8.08 12.80
C HIS A 51 -11.42 6.84 13.37
N GLU A 52 -12.38 6.30 12.64
CA GLU A 52 -13.16 5.13 13.07
C GLU A 52 -12.48 3.81 12.74
N HIS A 53 -11.84 3.73 11.58
CA HIS A 53 -11.26 2.48 11.05
C HIS A 53 -9.72 2.51 10.93
N GLY A 54 -9.09 3.68 11.06
CA GLY A 54 -7.67 3.89 10.78
C GLY A 54 -7.42 4.50 9.41
N PHE A 55 -6.39 5.34 9.32
CA PHE A 55 -6.00 6.01 8.07
C PHE A 55 -5.16 5.14 7.11
N ASP A 56 -4.97 3.88 7.46
CA ASP A 56 -4.36 2.82 6.64
C ASP A 56 -5.36 1.70 6.30
N SER A 57 -6.62 1.83 6.73
CA SER A 57 -7.65 0.81 6.59
C SER A 57 -8.24 0.75 5.17
N GLY A 58 -8.80 -0.41 4.82
CA GLY A 58 -9.54 -0.61 3.56
C GLY A 58 -10.65 0.44 3.33
N PRO A 59 -11.56 0.69 4.31
CA PRO A 59 -12.60 1.72 4.17
C PRO A 59 -12.06 3.13 3.89
N PHE A 60 -10.93 3.50 4.54
CA PHE A 60 -10.29 4.79 4.24
C PHE A 60 -9.68 4.82 2.84
N MET A 61 -9.03 3.74 2.43
CA MET A 61 -8.47 3.62 1.08
C MET A 61 -9.56 3.67 0.01
N ASP A 62 -10.71 3.01 0.22
CA ASP A 62 -11.86 3.09 -0.68
C ASP A 62 -12.36 4.52 -0.84
N HIS A 63 -12.46 5.27 0.25
CA HIS A 63 -12.83 6.70 0.21
C HIS A 63 -11.81 7.54 -0.57
N VAL A 64 -10.51 7.29 -0.37
CA VAL A 64 -9.43 7.96 -1.11
C VAL A 64 -9.49 7.62 -2.60
N TYR A 65 -9.76 6.36 -2.96
CA TYR A 65 -9.87 5.90 -4.34
C TYR A 65 -11.10 6.45 -5.05
N ALA A 66 -12.24 6.56 -4.38
CA ALA A 66 -13.44 7.18 -4.91
C ALA A 66 -13.21 8.66 -5.27
N ASN A 67 -12.36 9.35 -4.50
CA ASN A 67 -12.02 10.75 -4.69
C ASN A 67 -13.23 11.70 -4.82
N GLU A 68 -14.30 11.36 -4.12
CA GLU A 68 -15.54 12.13 -4.07
C GLU A 68 -15.68 12.79 -2.71
N PRO A 69 -15.52 14.13 -2.62
CA PRO A 69 -15.64 14.83 -1.33
C PRO A 69 -17.03 14.68 -0.72
N GLN A 70 -17.10 14.06 0.45
CA GLN A 70 -18.36 13.77 1.15
C GLN A 70 -18.39 14.45 2.53
N GLY A 71 -19.59 14.77 3.02
CA GLY A 71 -19.75 15.40 4.32
C GLY A 71 -21.15 15.90 4.55
N ARG A 72 -21.53 16.03 5.83
CA ARG A 72 -22.88 16.41 6.27
C ARG A 72 -23.27 17.84 5.87
N THR A 73 -22.29 18.71 5.61
CA THR A 73 -22.49 20.13 5.29
C THR A 73 -21.55 20.55 4.14
N ALA A 74 -21.77 21.73 3.57
CA ALA A 74 -20.84 22.31 2.59
C ALA A 74 -19.42 22.48 3.18
N LEU A 75 -19.30 22.87 4.45
CA LEU A 75 -18.03 22.95 5.15
C LEU A 75 -17.38 21.55 5.30
N GLY A 76 -18.18 20.55 5.66
CA GLY A 76 -17.69 19.16 5.76
C GLY A 76 -17.15 18.64 4.43
N ARG A 77 -17.84 18.90 3.33
CA ARG A 77 -17.34 18.55 1.98
C ARG A 77 -16.06 19.31 1.60
N GLU A 78 -15.92 20.56 2.05
CA GLU A 78 -14.67 21.30 1.80
C GLU A 78 -13.50 20.76 2.62
N ILE A 79 -13.72 20.38 3.87
CA ILE A 79 -12.72 19.70 4.71
C ILE A 79 -12.28 18.39 4.05
N ASP A 80 -13.24 17.61 3.57
CA ASP A 80 -13.00 16.33 2.91
C ASP A 80 -12.23 16.50 1.60
N ARG A 81 -12.59 17.52 0.80
CA ARG A 81 -11.86 17.87 -0.42
C ARG A 81 -10.39 18.19 -0.13
N ARG A 82 -10.10 18.90 0.97
CA ARG A 82 -8.73 19.19 1.39
C ARG A 82 -7.99 17.94 1.86
N LEU A 83 -8.67 17.01 2.53
CA LEU A 83 -8.09 15.70 2.88
C LEU A 83 -7.72 14.93 1.62
N LEU A 84 -8.68 14.75 0.70
CA LEU A 84 -8.47 14.04 -0.57
C LEU A 84 -7.46 14.73 -1.50
N GLY A 85 -7.29 16.06 -1.38
CA GLY A 85 -6.28 16.85 -2.08
C GLY A 85 -4.87 16.77 -1.48
N ARG A 86 -4.64 16.03 -0.40
CA ARG A 86 -3.28 15.85 0.15
C ARG A 86 -2.41 15.04 -0.81
N ARG A 87 -1.11 15.34 -0.82
CA ARG A 87 -0.15 14.66 -1.70
C ARG A 87 -0.15 13.15 -1.48
N THR A 88 -0.23 12.71 -0.23
CA THR A 88 -0.29 11.28 0.11
C THR A 88 -1.56 10.62 -0.46
N CYS A 89 -2.73 11.28 -0.41
CA CYS A 89 -3.96 10.73 -0.99
C CYS A 89 -3.89 10.70 -2.52
N HIS A 90 -3.24 11.68 -3.16
CA HIS A 90 -2.94 11.62 -4.59
C HIS A 90 -2.04 10.44 -4.93
N ALA A 91 -0.92 10.29 -4.19
CA ALA A 91 0.00 9.19 -4.40
C ALA A 91 -0.69 7.82 -4.25
N PHE A 92 -1.58 7.64 -3.27
CA PHE A 92 -2.37 6.41 -3.14
C PHE A 92 -3.22 6.10 -4.38
N ARG A 93 -3.86 7.10 -4.98
CA ARG A 93 -4.62 6.89 -6.22
C ARG A 93 -3.72 6.53 -7.40
N GLU A 94 -2.58 7.20 -7.52
CA GLU A 94 -1.63 6.95 -8.60
C GLU A 94 -0.97 5.58 -8.49
N ILE A 95 -0.56 5.14 -7.27
CA ILE A 95 0.03 3.80 -7.12
C ILE A 95 -0.96 2.68 -7.45
N ARG A 96 -2.27 2.87 -7.21
CA ARG A 96 -3.29 1.91 -7.65
C ARG A 96 -3.26 1.75 -9.18
N VAL A 97 -3.16 2.86 -9.93
CA VAL A 97 -3.08 2.84 -11.40
C VAL A 97 -1.77 2.18 -11.85
N LEU A 98 -0.64 2.60 -11.29
CA LEU A 98 0.67 2.05 -11.62
C LEU A 98 0.79 0.55 -11.27
N ALA A 99 0.21 0.13 -10.15
CA ALA A 99 0.16 -1.28 -9.75
C ALA A 99 -0.66 -2.13 -10.74
N ARG A 100 -1.85 -1.64 -11.12
CA ARG A 100 -2.67 -2.28 -12.15
C ARG A 100 -1.91 -2.42 -13.47
N GLU A 101 -1.25 -1.35 -13.92
CA GLU A 101 -0.45 -1.37 -15.15
C GLU A 101 0.70 -2.38 -15.06
N ALA A 102 1.46 -2.37 -13.96
CA ALA A 102 2.56 -3.31 -13.75
C ALA A 102 2.09 -4.77 -13.70
N LEU A 103 0.95 -5.05 -13.04
CA LEU A 103 0.34 -6.38 -13.00
C LEU A 103 -0.21 -6.81 -14.36
N THR A 104 -0.79 -5.88 -15.13
CA THR A 104 -1.26 -6.12 -16.50
C THR A 104 -0.07 -6.51 -17.40
N GLU A 105 1.04 -5.78 -17.30
CA GLU A 105 2.26 -6.09 -18.04
C GLU A 105 2.87 -7.43 -17.60
N ALA A 106 2.86 -7.72 -16.28
CA ALA A 106 3.34 -8.97 -15.75
C ALA A 106 2.49 -10.16 -16.25
N ALA A 107 1.17 -10.05 -16.20
CA ALA A 107 0.26 -11.08 -16.70
C ALA A 107 0.42 -11.31 -18.21
N ALA A 108 0.60 -10.25 -18.99
CA ALA A 108 0.81 -10.35 -20.43
C ALA A 108 2.18 -10.93 -20.83
N ALA A 109 3.18 -10.80 -19.95
CA ALA A 109 4.53 -11.32 -20.15
C ALA A 109 4.76 -12.70 -19.51
N SER A 110 3.74 -13.29 -18.88
CA SER A 110 3.82 -14.63 -18.31
C SER A 110 3.99 -15.70 -19.38
N SER A 111 4.68 -16.78 -19.03
CA SER A 111 4.89 -17.94 -19.93
C SER A 111 3.61 -18.73 -20.19
N THR A 112 2.55 -18.51 -19.41
CA THR A 112 1.24 -19.16 -19.54
C THR A 112 0.15 -18.20 -20.02
N PRO A 113 -0.83 -18.65 -20.83
CA PRO A 113 -1.99 -17.84 -21.20
C PRO A 113 -3.00 -17.65 -20.06
N GLU A 114 -2.86 -18.40 -18.97
CA GLU A 114 -3.75 -18.36 -17.80
C GLU A 114 -2.93 -18.08 -16.51
N PRO A 115 -2.28 -16.90 -16.41
CA PRO A 115 -1.40 -16.62 -15.29
C PRO A 115 -2.14 -16.58 -13.95
N LEU A 116 -1.51 -17.18 -12.94
CA LEU A 116 -1.94 -17.05 -11.55
C LEU A 116 -1.22 -15.89 -10.90
N ILE A 117 -1.98 -14.90 -10.45
CA ILE A 117 -1.49 -13.73 -9.71
C ILE A 117 -1.73 -13.99 -8.22
N ALA A 118 -0.68 -14.09 -7.41
CA ALA A 118 -0.82 -14.15 -5.95
C ALA A 118 -0.56 -12.76 -5.35
N ASP A 119 -1.55 -12.18 -4.70
CA ASP A 119 -1.37 -10.96 -3.88
C ASP A 119 -1.26 -11.38 -2.41
N LEU A 120 -0.08 -11.19 -1.83
CA LEU A 120 0.27 -11.72 -0.51
C LEU A 120 -0.05 -10.76 0.66
N ALA A 121 -0.50 -9.56 0.35
CA ALA A 121 -1.02 -8.58 1.31
C ALA A 121 -2.19 -7.83 0.66
N ALA A 122 -3.14 -8.61 0.18
CA ALA A 122 -4.11 -8.20 -0.83
C ALA A 122 -5.05 -7.08 -0.37
N GLY A 123 -5.38 -7.04 0.94
CA GLY A 123 -6.47 -6.18 1.37
C GLY A 123 -7.74 -6.49 0.55
N PRO A 124 -8.50 -5.47 0.11
CA PRO A 124 -9.62 -5.62 -0.82
C PRO A 124 -9.20 -5.78 -2.29
N ALA A 125 -7.92 -5.66 -2.64
CA ALA A 125 -7.28 -5.92 -3.95
C ALA A 125 -7.98 -5.33 -5.20
N PRO A 126 -8.41 -4.06 -5.23
CA PRO A 126 -9.19 -3.53 -6.35
C PRO A 126 -8.42 -3.58 -7.68
N TYR A 127 -7.11 -3.38 -7.67
CA TYR A 127 -6.24 -3.43 -8.84
C TYR A 127 -6.13 -4.83 -9.44
N VAL A 128 -6.15 -5.89 -8.61
CA VAL A 128 -6.16 -7.28 -9.10
C VAL A 128 -7.47 -7.57 -9.84
N PHE A 129 -8.61 -7.17 -9.31
CA PHE A 129 -9.90 -7.35 -9.97
C PHE A 129 -9.99 -6.60 -11.31
N GLU A 130 -9.37 -5.42 -11.40
CA GLU A 130 -9.26 -4.68 -12.66
C GLU A 130 -8.44 -5.47 -13.71
N VAL A 131 -7.32 -6.09 -13.28
CA VAL A 131 -6.52 -6.97 -14.15
C VAL A 131 -7.29 -8.20 -14.58
N LEU A 132 -7.97 -8.91 -13.66
CA LEU A 132 -8.78 -10.08 -13.98
C LEU A 132 -9.92 -9.75 -14.98
N SER A 133 -10.49 -8.56 -14.87
CA SER A 133 -11.54 -8.11 -15.78
C SER A 133 -11.00 -7.86 -17.20
N ALA A 134 -9.75 -7.39 -17.32
CA ALA A 134 -9.08 -7.15 -18.59
C ALA A 134 -8.45 -8.42 -19.20
N HIS A 135 -8.12 -9.42 -18.39
CA HIS A 135 -7.47 -10.68 -18.78
C HIS A 135 -8.35 -11.89 -18.43
N PRO A 136 -9.22 -12.35 -19.34
CA PRO A 136 -10.17 -13.44 -19.05
C PRO A 136 -9.54 -14.76 -18.60
N GLY A 137 -8.30 -15.08 -19.03
CA GLY A 137 -7.57 -16.29 -18.64
C GLY A 137 -6.91 -16.19 -17.26
N ALA A 138 -6.62 -14.97 -16.75
CA ALA A 138 -5.91 -14.82 -15.50
C ALA A 138 -6.75 -15.26 -14.29
N ARG A 139 -6.08 -15.78 -13.26
CA ARG A 139 -6.66 -16.18 -11.95
C ARG A 139 -5.93 -15.47 -10.84
N ALA A 140 -6.54 -15.38 -9.66
CA ALA A 140 -5.90 -14.78 -8.49
C ALA A 140 -5.98 -15.64 -7.24
N LEU A 141 -4.91 -15.60 -6.44
CA LEU A 141 -4.87 -15.98 -5.04
C LEU A 141 -4.71 -14.70 -4.22
N LEU A 142 -5.67 -14.39 -3.38
CA LEU A 142 -5.64 -13.21 -2.50
C LEU A 142 -5.38 -13.68 -1.06
N ALA A 143 -4.22 -13.35 -0.52
CA ALA A 143 -3.82 -13.69 0.84
C ALA A 143 -3.72 -12.42 1.69
N ASP A 144 -4.25 -12.45 2.91
CA ASP A 144 -4.13 -11.38 3.88
C ASP A 144 -4.27 -11.93 5.31
N ILE A 145 -3.76 -11.23 6.29
CA ILE A 145 -3.94 -11.56 7.71
C ILE A 145 -5.30 -11.05 8.25
N ASP A 146 -5.87 -10.01 7.62
CA ASP A 146 -7.12 -9.37 8.03
C ASP A 146 -8.34 -10.09 7.44
N PRO A 147 -9.16 -10.78 8.26
CA PRO A 147 -10.35 -11.44 7.78
C PRO A 147 -11.42 -10.49 7.24
N ALA A 148 -11.45 -9.22 7.67
CA ALA A 148 -12.39 -8.23 7.16
C ALA A 148 -12.03 -7.81 5.73
N ALA A 149 -10.75 -7.60 5.44
CA ALA A 149 -10.26 -7.34 4.09
C ALA A 149 -10.56 -8.51 3.14
N LEU A 150 -10.33 -9.75 3.60
CA LEU A 150 -10.65 -10.96 2.82
C LEU A 150 -12.16 -11.12 2.55
N ALA A 151 -13.02 -10.73 3.51
CA ALA A 151 -14.46 -10.73 3.29
C ALA A 151 -14.88 -9.71 2.23
N GLN A 152 -14.26 -8.52 2.22
CA GLN A 152 -14.48 -7.51 1.18
C GLN A 152 -14.01 -8.00 -0.18
N ALA A 153 -12.84 -8.66 -0.26
CA ALA A 153 -12.33 -9.23 -1.50
C ALA A 153 -13.29 -10.30 -2.07
N ARG A 154 -13.83 -11.20 -1.23
CA ARG A 154 -14.85 -12.19 -1.66
C ARG A 154 -16.11 -11.52 -2.20
N ALA A 155 -16.65 -10.55 -1.45
CA ALA A 155 -17.85 -9.83 -1.90
C ALA A 155 -17.58 -9.04 -3.20
N HIS A 156 -16.35 -8.58 -3.43
CA HIS A 156 -15.95 -7.93 -4.68
C HIS A 156 -15.91 -8.94 -5.83
N ALA A 157 -15.32 -10.12 -5.63
CA ALA A 157 -15.29 -11.20 -6.62
C ALA A 157 -16.72 -11.62 -7.03
N GLU A 158 -17.62 -11.78 -6.06
CA GLU A 158 -19.04 -12.11 -6.31
C GLU A 158 -19.74 -11.04 -7.15
N ARG A 159 -19.60 -9.77 -6.79
CA ARG A 159 -20.23 -8.65 -7.55
C ARG A 159 -19.76 -8.57 -8.99
N LEU A 160 -18.51 -8.95 -9.26
CA LEU A 160 -17.92 -8.92 -10.61
C LEU A 160 -18.10 -10.23 -11.37
N GLY A 161 -18.69 -11.28 -10.76
CA GLY A 161 -18.80 -12.60 -11.37
C GLY A 161 -17.46 -13.31 -11.55
N LEU A 162 -16.49 -13.04 -10.69
CA LEU A 162 -15.11 -13.57 -10.76
C LEU A 162 -14.82 -14.65 -9.70
N SER A 163 -15.82 -15.11 -8.95
CA SER A 163 -15.64 -16.06 -7.84
C SER A 163 -14.91 -17.35 -8.26
N ASP A 164 -15.14 -17.85 -9.45
CA ASP A 164 -14.52 -19.09 -9.97
C ASP A 164 -13.03 -18.89 -10.34
N ARG A 165 -12.57 -17.63 -10.40
CA ARG A 165 -11.21 -17.26 -10.79
C ARG A 165 -10.38 -16.69 -9.61
N VAL A 166 -10.99 -16.57 -8.43
CA VAL A 166 -10.38 -15.94 -7.26
C VAL A 166 -10.43 -16.88 -6.07
N THR A 167 -9.26 -17.26 -5.58
CA THR A 167 -9.09 -17.96 -4.29
C THR A 167 -8.73 -16.95 -3.22
N VAL A 168 -9.38 -17.00 -2.05
CA VAL A 168 -9.11 -16.10 -0.93
C VAL A 168 -8.72 -16.90 0.29
N THR A 169 -7.52 -16.68 0.82
CA THR A 169 -6.96 -17.41 1.95
C THR A 169 -6.46 -16.46 3.05
N ARG A 170 -6.49 -16.92 4.30
CA ARG A 170 -5.89 -16.19 5.42
C ARG A 170 -4.47 -16.68 5.63
N ALA A 171 -3.49 -15.85 5.31
CA ALA A 171 -2.07 -16.15 5.50
C ALA A 171 -1.28 -14.83 5.67
N SER A 172 -0.12 -14.93 6.30
CA SER A 172 0.88 -13.84 6.30
C SER A 172 1.79 -14.01 5.09
N ALA A 173 2.13 -12.91 4.42
CA ALA A 173 3.15 -12.90 3.37
C ALA A 173 4.50 -13.45 3.84
N PHE A 174 4.82 -13.26 5.12
CA PHE A 174 6.08 -13.69 5.72
C PHE A 174 6.03 -15.09 6.36
N ASP A 175 4.96 -15.83 6.17
CA ASP A 175 4.85 -17.22 6.64
C ASP A 175 5.34 -18.16 5.53
N ARG A 176 6.61 -18.62 5.66
CA ARG A 176 7.24 -19.53 4.71
C ARG A 176 6.44 -20.82 4.50
N ASP A 177 5.92 -21.40 5.59
CA ASP A 177 5.10 -22.63 5.48
C ASP A 177 3.79 -22.37 4.71
N ALA A 178 3.24 -21.15 4.79
CA ALA A 178 2.08 -20.77 4.00
C ALA A 178 2.44 -20.60 2.52
N LEU A 179 3.60 -20.02 2.20
CA LEU A 179 4.10 -19.92 0.83
C LEU A 179 4.31 -21.32 0.21
N GLU A 180 4.94 -22.25 0.92
CA GLU A 180 5.17 -23.63 0.46
C GLU A 180 3.88 -24.41 0.19
N ARG A 181 2.75 -24.02 0.77
CA ARG A 181 1.44 -24.64 0.53
C ARG A 181 0.67 -24.05 -0.66
N ILE A 182 1.20 -23.01 -1.31
CA ILE A 182 0.54 -22.45 -2.51
C ILE A 182 0.75 -23.41 -3.68
N ASP A 183 -0.33 -24.01 -4.15
CA ASP A 183 -0.35 -24.93 -5.28
C ASP A 183 -1.58 -24.66 -6.18
N PRO A 184 -1.42 -24.42 -7.46
CA PRO A 184 -0.14 -24.27 -8.19
C PRO A 184 0.66 -23.04 -7.77
N ALA A 185 1.98 -23.05 -8.01
CA ALA A 185 2.83 -21.88 -7.80
C ALA A 185 2.36 -20.72 -8.68
N PRO A 186 2.34 -19.50 -8.17
CA PRO A 186 1.92 -18.33 -8.93
C PRO A 186 2.98 -17.90 -9.95
N ASP A 187 2.53 -17.42 -11.10
CA ASP A 187 3.39 -16.84 -12.13
C ASP A 187 3.83 -15.43 -11.74
N VAL A 188 2.92 -14.69 -11.10
CA VAL A 188 3.14 -13.31 -10.66
C VAL A 188 2.79 -13.18 -9.18
N VAL A 189 3.69 -12.58 -8.41
CA VAL A 189 3.43 -12.18 -7.02
C VAL A 189 3.26 -10.66 -6.94
N ALA A 190 2.22 -10.21 -6.25
CA ALA A 190 1.98 -8.81 -5.91
C ALA A 190 2.28 -8.56 -4.42
N GLU A 191 3.09 -7.53 -4.14
CA GLU A 191 3.51 -7.10 -2.81
C GLU A 191 3.26 -5.60 -2.64
N LEU A 192 1.99 -5.24 -2.55
CA LEU A 192 1.57 -3.85 -2.56
C LEU A 192 1.12 -3.40 -1.17
N GLY A 193 1.69 -2.27 -0.69
CA GLY A 193 1.41 -1.73 0.64
C GLY A 193 2.20 -2.38 1.78
N LEU A 194 3.04 -3.37 1.52
CA LEU A 194 3.70 -4.19 2.52
C LEU A 194 4.94 -3.52 3.11
N TYR A 195 5.85 -3.05 2.25
CA TYR A 195 7.20 -2.63 2.65
C TYR A 195 7.27 -1.32 3.45
N GLY A 196 6.21 -0.52 3.49
CA GLY A 196 6.13 0.66 4.35
C GLY A 196 5.66 0.36 5.78
N ILE A 197 4.86 -0.70 5.95
CA ILE A 197 4.22 -1.07 7.22
C ILE A 197 5.17 -1.91 8.08
N TYR A 198 5.90 -2.84 7.47
CA TYR A 198 6.88 -3.66 8.18
C TYR A 198 8.22 -2.94 8.29
N HIS A 199 8.70 -2.80 9.52
CA HIS A 199 9.85 -1.93 9.83
C HIS A 199 11.20 -2.66 9.83
N ASP A 200 11.21 -3.98 9.85
CA ASP A 200 12.41 -4.81 9.86
C ASP A 200 12.90 -5.08 8.43
N ASP A 201 14.08 -4.54 8.10
CA ASP A 201 14.70 -4.72 6.81
C ASP A 201 15.10 -6.19 6.57
N ALA A 202 15.61 -6.87 7.61
CA ALA A 202 16.01 -8.27 7.52
C ALA A 202 14.82 -9.20 7.23
N LEU A 203 13.63 -8.86 7.73
CA LEU A 203 12.40 -9.60 7.44
C LEU A 203 12.06 -9.50 5.94
N ILE A 204 12.18 -8.31 5.34
CA ILE A 204 11.84 -8.11 3.92
C ILE A 204 12.92 -8.73 3.04
N GLU A 205 14.21 -8.57 3.37
CA GLU A 205 15.29 -9.23 2.67
C GLU A 205 15.10 -10.75 2.65
N ARG A 206 14.82 -11.34 3.82
CA ARG A 206 14.54 -12.77 3.94
C ARG A 206 13.33 -13.21 3.13
N HIS A 207 12.31 -12.38 3.08
CA HIS A 207 11.09 -12.68 2.31
C HIS A 207 11.36 -12.84 0.81
N PHE A 208 12.23 -12.03 0.20
CA PHE A 208 12.65 -12.25 -1.20
C PHE A 208 13.31 -13.63 -1.40
N VAL A 209 14.13 -14.05 -0.43
CA VAL A 209 14.74 -15.39 -0.45
C VAL A 209 13.67 -16.47 -0.33
N ASP A 210 12.73 -16.30 0.61
CA ASP A 210 11.64 -17.26 0.82
C ASP A 210 10.74 -17.38 -0.42
N LEU A 211 10.41 -16.28 -1.10
CA LEU A 211 9.68 -16.31 -2.38
C LEU A 211 10.43 -17.12 -3.45
N ALA A 212 11.75 -16.88 -3.59
CA ALA A 212 12.56 -17.55 -4.59
C ALA A 212 12.72 -19.05 -4.30
N GLU A 213 12.82 -19.44 -3.04
CA GLU A 213 13.03 -20.84 -2.62
C GLU A 213 11.73 -21.67 -2.56
N THR A 214 10.56 -21.04 -2.37
CA THR A 214 9.28 -21.75 -2.19
C THR A 214 8.43 -21.76 -3.46
N ILE A 215 7.95 -20.59 -3.89
CA ILE A 215 7.01 -20.46 -5.01
C ILE A 215 7.68 -19.98 -6.31
N ALA A 216 8.89 -19.41 -6.21
CA ALA A 216 9.73 -19.01 -7.34
C ALA A 216 8.98 -18.35 -8.52
N PRO A 217 8.20 -17.28 -8.27
CA PRO A 217 7.37 -16.66 -9.31
C PRO A 217 8.23 -16.14 -10.47
N GLU A 218 7.67 -16.11 -11.68
CA GLU A 218 8.35 -15.50 -12.83
C GLU A 218 8.58 -14.01 -12.62
N GLN A 219 7.63 -13.36 -11.92
CA GLN A 219 7.64 -11.93 -11.74
C GLN A 219 7.11 -11.51 -10.37
N ILE A 220 7.65 -10.41 -9.84
CA ILE A 220 7.18 -9.76 -8.62
C ILE A 220 6.83 -8.32 -8.94
N VAL A 221 5.61 -7.89 -8.56
CA VAL A 221 5.18 -6.49 -8.62
C VAL A 221 5.09 -5.95 -7.21
N PHE A 222 5.82 -4.89 -6.93
CA PHE A 222 5.91 -4.30 -5.59
C PHE A 222 5.72 -2.79 -5.61
N ASN A 223 5.43 -2.21 -4.45
CA ASN A 223 5.61 -0.78 -4.23
C ASN A 223 6.46 -0.52 -2.98
N VAL A 224 7.16 0.61 -3.00
CA VAL A 224 7.92 1.11 -1.86
C VAL A 224 7.74 2.61 -1.72
N GLN A 225 7.58 3.08 -0.49
CA GLN A 225 7.55 4.51 -0.20
C GLN A 225 8.98 5.03 0.01
N THR A 226 9.47 5.85 -0.92
CA THR A 226 10.86 6.33 -0.90
C THR A 226 11.02 7.66 -0.18
N GLN A 227 9.99 8.49 -0.20
CA GLN A 227 9.92 9.77 0.51
C GLN A 227 8.46 10.11 0.79
N ASN A 228 8.20 10.98 1.76
CA ASN A 228 6.88 11.57 1.94
C ASN A 228 6.99 12.88 2.72
N PRO A 229 6.70 14.03 2.12
CA PRO A 229 6.78 15.34 2.78
C PRO A 229 5.73 15.49 3.89
N GLU A 230 4.73 14.62 3.95
CA GLU A 230 3.68 14.63 4.97
C GLU A 230 3.90 13.57 6.06
N ILE A 231 5.02 12.82 6.01
CA ILE A 231 5.25 11.65 6.89
C ILE A 231 5.15 11.98 8.38
N GLU A 232 5.68 13.13 8.80
CA GLU A 232 5.60 13.54 10.20
C GLU A 232 4.17 13.90 10.62
N HIS A 233 3.42 14.59 9.75
CA HIS A 233 2.01 14.88 10.01
C HIS A 233 1.23 13.57 10.17
N ILE A 234 1.43 12.63 9.27
CA ILE A 234 0.78 11.31 9.29
C ILE A 234 1.09 10.61 10.61
N ALA A 235 2.36 10.47 10.95
CA ALA A 235 2.78 9.79 12.18
C ALA A 235 2.31 10.48 13.48
N ARG A 236 2.16 11.82 13.49
CA ARG A 236 1.78 12.57 14.70
C ARG A 236 0.26 12.79 14.84
N VAL A 237 -0.47 12.84 13.73
CA VAL A 237 -1.90 13.23 13.72
C VAL A 237 -2.81 12.04 13.49
N TRP A 238 -2.42 11.13 12.59
CA TRP A 238 -3.24 9.97 12.19
C TRP A 238 -2.98 8.75 13.08
N ARG A 239 -3.94 7.83 13.04
CA ARG A 239 -3.85 6.53 13.71
C ARG A 239 -4.11 5.43 12.68
N ASP A 240 -3.43 4.32 12.85
CA ASP A 240 -3.65 3.11 12.07
C ASP A 240 -4.92 2.36 12.54
N HIS A 241 -5.24 1.26 11.89
CA HIS A 241 -6.38 0.40 12.21
C HIS A 241 -6.31 -0.24 13.62
N ARG A 242 -5.14 -0.22 14.27
CA ARG A 242 -4.95 -0.68 15.66
C ARG A 242 -5.05 0.46 16.68
N GLY A 243 -5.25 1.70 16.22
CA GLY A 243 -5.26 2.90 17.05
C GLY A 243 -3.87 3.43 17.41
N GLU A 244 -2.81 2.84 16.83
CA GLU A 244 -1.43 3.26 17.02
C GLU A 244 -1.04 4.41 16.06
N ARG A 245 0.17 4.90 16.16
CA ARG A 245 0.67 5.93 15.22
C ARG A 245 0.89 5.33 13.85
N CYS A 246 0.48 6.02 12.79
CA CYS A 246 0.81 5.66 11.42
C CYS A 246 2.29 5.98 11.12
N VAL A 247 3.20 5.19 11.66
CA VAL A 247 4.63 5.33 11.39
C VAL A 247 5.02 4.38 10.26
N TRP A 248 5.28 4.95 9.09
CA TRP A 248 5.73 4.19 7.94
C TRP A 248 7.24 4.31 7.78
N ARG A 249 7.88 3.21 7.40
CA ARG A 249 9.30 3.20 7.10
C ARG A 249 9.52 3.54 5.62
N LEU A 250 10.19 4.66 5.39
CA LEU A 250 10.66 5.03 4.05
C LEU A 250 11.90 4.21 3.72
N ARG A 251 11.98 3.68 2.50
CA ARG A 251 13.13 2.93 2.00
C ARG A 251 13.55 3.42 0.63
N PRO A 252 14.86 3.58 0.36
CA PRO A 252 15.35 3.73 -1.00
C PRO A 252 14.90 2.53 -1.85
N VAL A 253 14.53 2.76 -3.10
CA VAL A 253 14.15 1.66 -4.00
C VAL A 253 15.35 0.73 -4.24
N GLU A 254 16.55 1.27 -4.18
CA GLU A 254 17.82 0.55 -4.32
C GLU A 254 17.94 -0.60 -3.32
N SER A 255 17.50 -0.41 -2.07
CA SER A 255 17.51 -1.49 -1.06
C SER A 255 16.61 -2.66 -1.47
N ILE A 256 15.42 -2.37 -2.02
CA ILE A 256 14.53 -3.42 -2.53
C ILE A 256 15.18 -4.16 -3.71
N LEU A 257 15.83 -3.41 -4.62
CA LEU A 257 16.49 -3.99 -5.79
C LEU A 257 17.71 -4.83 -5.40
N GLU A 258 18.48 -4.43 -4.38
CA GLU A 258 19.59 -5.22 -3.84
C GLU A 258 19.12 -6.56 -3.26
N TRP A 259 18.07 -6.56 -2.43
CA TRP A 259 17.49 -7.77 -1.86
C TRP A 259 16.87 -8.69 -2.92
N ALA A 260 16.17 -8.11 -3.89
CA ALA A 260 15.63 -8.84 -5.03
C ALA A 260 16.73 -9.49 -5.88
N ALA A 261 17.82 -8.75 -6.16
CA ALA A 261 18.95 -9.27 -6.92
C ALA A 261 19.65 -10.43 -6.21
N ALA A 262 19.81 -10.35 -4.88
CA ALA A 262 20.34 -11.44 -4.07
C ALA A 262 19.48 -12.71 -4.14
N ALA A 263 18.16 -12.56 -4.39
CA ALA A 263 17.20 -13.65 -4.56
C ALA A 263 17.00 -14.10 -6.03
N GLY A 264 17.77 -13.56 -7.00
CA GLY A 264 17.71 -13.95 -8.41
C GLY A 264 16.63 -13.22 -9.20
N TYR A 265 16.31 -11.97 -8.85
CA TYR A 265 15.39 -11.12 -9.59
C TYR A 265 16.07 -9.83 -10.06
N GLU A 266 15.73 -9.35 -11.24
CA GLU A 266 16.18 -8.06 -11.76
C GLU A 266 15.03 -7.13 -12.12
N PRO A 267 15.24 -5.79 -12.10
CA PRO A 267 14.19 -4.85 -12.43
C PRO A 267 13.89 -4.83 -13.93
N ALA A 268 12.62 -5.08 -14.29
CA ALA A 268 12.13 -4.89 -15.65
C ALA A 268 11.53 -3.48 -15.85
N SER A 269 10.94 -2.90 -14.79
CA SER A 269 10.46 -1.51 -14.82
C SER A 269 10.35 -0.94 -13.41
N ILE A 270 10.61 0.37 -13.27
CA ILE A 270 10.38 1.14 -12.05
C ILE A 270 9.69 2.44 -12.44
N ARG A 271 8.53 2.72 -11.84
CA ARG A 271 7.73 3.92 -12.08
C ARG A 271 7.50 4.68 -10.80
N ALA A 272 7.39 6.00 -10.89
CA ALA A 272 7.12 6.88 -9.74
C ALA A 272 5.73 7.49 -9.87
N ASP A 273 5.05 7.73 -8.74
CA ASP A 273 3.93 8.66 -8.70
C ASP A 273 4.41 10.11 -8.98
N SER A 274 3.48 11.01 -9.29
CA SER A 274 3.79 12.38 -9.69
C SER A 274 4.50 13.21 -8.61
N TYR A 275 4.39 12.83 -7.35
CA TYR A 275 5.09 13.46 -6.23
C TYR A 275 6.40 12.75 -5.84
N GLY A 276 6.68 11.60 -6.45
CA GLY A 276 7.84 10.77 -6.13
C GLY A 276 7.78 10.16 -4.72
N ILE A 277 6.60 10.08 -4.12
CA ILE A 277 6.39 9.47 -2.81
C ILE A 277 6.62 7.97 -2.88
N TYR A 278 6.06 7.33 -3.90
CA TYR A 278 6.17 5.89 -4.11
C TYR A 278 6.92 5.54 -5.39
N ARG A 279 7.49 4.35 -5.37
CA ARG A 279 7.92 3.62 -6.57
C ARG A 279 7.11 2.35 -6.68
N VAL A 280 6.62 2.07 -7.88
CA VAL A 280 6.04 0.77 -8.25
C VAL A 280 7.01 0.10 -9.20
N GLY A 281 7.42 -1.11 -8.87
CA GLY A 281 8.39 -1.88 -9.61
C GLY A 281 7.85 -3.22 -10.09
N ARG A 282 8.34 -3.68 -11.24
CA ARG A 282 8.19 -5.02 -11.74
C ARG A 282 9.59 -5.65 -11.83
N LEU A 283 9.75 -6.78 -11.17
CA LEU A 283 10.95 -7.60 -11.17
C LEU A 283 10.69 -8.85 -12.00
N VAL A 284 11.71 -9.37 -12.65
CA VAL A 284 11.68 -10.64 -13.40
C VAL A 284 12.75 -11.57 -12.87
N ARG A 285 12.48 -12.86 -12.83
CA ARG A 285 13.43 -13.87 -12.40
C ARG A 285 14.51 -14.06 -13.46
N THR A 286 15.79 -14.08 -13.03
CA THR A 286 16.99 -14.28 -13.88
C THR A 286 17.31 -15.76 -14.13
#